data_fa95fdc4b54df8e61b8d82f107f67fc2
#
_entry.id   fa95fdc4b54df8e61b8d82f107f67fc2
#
_cell.length_a   1.000
_cell.length_b   1.000
_cell.length_c   1.000
_cell.angle_alpha   90.00
_cell.angle_beta   90.00
_cell.angle_gamma   90.00
#
_symmetry.space_group_name_H-M   'P 1'
#
loop_
_entity.id
_entity.type
_entity.pdbx_description
1 polymer ?
#
loop_
_entity_poly.entity_id
_entity_poly.type
_entity_poly.pdbx_seq_one_letter_code
_entity_poly.pdbx_strand_id
1 'polypeptide(L)'
;MNNQQWIDGVFEETDTDYRIAGMNILYKNEEDYLKKGVELLCDEIKPTSVLEFGFGKGWTASEFQKYGINRHVILEPNKENYQMALDWKSSYSTDIDILNIFSWDYDGSETFDLVCDDRQQFTLEDNDIHYSQMAKILEDGQWYAGWANKANDGKYDGYPIYFELNGISYVQTLEKWNQPNRYVL
;
A
#
# COMPACT_ATOMS: atom_id res chain seq x y z
N MET A 1 13.89 8.80 -11.63
CA MET A 1 12.65 8.85 -12.48
C MET A 1 11.85 10.04 -12.01
N ASN A 2 11.16 10.76 -12.88
CA ASN A 2 10.24 11.82 -12.47
C ASN A 2 8.78 11.32 -12.51
N ASN A 3 7.87 12.05 -11.87
CA ASN A 3 6.46 11.67 -11.76
C ASN A 3 5.79 11.42 -13.12
N GLN A 4 6.12 12.22 -14.15
CA GLN A 4 5.54 12.06 -15.46
C GLN A 4 5.99 10.77 -16.16
N GLN A 5 7.26 10.39 -15.98
CA GLN A 5 7.77 9.11 -16.50
C GLN A 5 7.10 7.91 -15.82
N TRP A 6 6.71 8.05 -14.57
CA TRP A 6 5.93 7.03 -13.88
C TRP A 6 4.49 6.96 -14.39
N ILE A 7 3.81 8.11 -14.47
CA ILE A 7 2.42 8.20 -14.92
C ILE A 7 2.23 7.58 -16.31
N ASP A 8 3.16 7.85 -17.24
CA ASP A 8 3.10 7.40 -18.64
C ASP A 8 3.91 6.12 -18.88
N GLY A 9 4.53 5.55 -17.86
CA GLY A 9 5.36 4.36 -17.98
C GLY A 9 4.55 3.13 -18.38
N VAL A 10 5.11 2.34 -19.29
CA VAL A 10 4.52 1.07 -19.71
C VAL A 10 4.66 0.04 -18.60
N PHE A 11 3.58 -0.69 -18.34
CA PHE A 11 3.58 -1.82 -17.43
C PHE A 11 4.13 -3.06 -18.15
N GLU A 12 5.22 -3.59 -17.65
CA GLU A 12 5.94 -4.73 -18.25
C GLU A 12 5.92 -5.93 -17.30
N GLU A 13 5.66 -7.10 -17.85
CA GLU A 13 5.81 -8.37 -17.14
C GLU A 13 7.04 -9.09 -17.67
N THR A 14 7.92 -9.49 -16.75
CA THR A 14 9.09 -10.33 -17.03
C THR A 14 8.90 -11.76 -16.47
N ASP A 15 9.90 -12.62 -16.57
CA ASP A 15 9.84 -13.96 -15.97
C ASP A 15 9.80 -13.91 -14.44
N THR A 16 10.37 -12.89 -13.81
CA THR A 16 10.59 -12.80 -12.35
C THR A 16 9.85 -11.67 -11.67
N ASP A 17 9.52 -10.62 -12.41
CA ASP A 17 9.02 -9.37 -11.83
C ASP A 17 8.05 -8.62 -12.75
N TYR A 18 7.45 -7.56 -12.18
CA TYR A 18 6.65 -6.57 -12.89
C TYR A 18 7.33 -5.22 -12.79
N ARG A 19 7.25 -4.43 -13.86
CA ARG A 19 7.95 -3.14 -13.98
C ARG A 19 7.04 -2.05 -14.52
N ILE A 20 7.35 -0.81 -14.13
CA ILE A 20 6.80 0.40 -14.76
C ILE A 20 7.99 1.26 -15.19
N ALA A 21 8.03 1.65 -16.45
CA ALA A 21 9.12 2.42 -17.03
C ALA A 21 10.52 1.82 -16.74
N GLY A 22 10.62 0.48 -16.76
CA GLY A 22 11.84 -0.28 -16.48
C GLY A 22 12.21 -0.39 -15.00
N MET A 23 11.49 0.25 -14.09
CA MET A 23 11.68 0.11 -12.65
C MET A 23 10.87 -1.08 -12.13
N ASN A 24 11.52 -1.97 -11.37
CA ASN A 24 10.83 -3.05 -10.69
C ASN A 24 9.84 -2.50 -9.66
N ILE A 25 8.60 -2.98 -9.70
CA ILE A 25 7.54 -2.61 -8.76
C ILE A 25 7.10 -3.77 -7.88
N LEU A 26 7.30 -5.01 -8.34
CA LEU A 26 6.81 -6.21 -7.67
C LEU A 26 7.54 -7.44 -8.19
N TYR A 27 7.97 -8.33 -7.30
CA TYR A 27 8.48 -9.64 -7.68
C TYR A 27 7.36 -10.68 -7.65
N LYS A 28 7.37 -11.62 -8.60
CA LYS A 28 6.32 -12.67 -8.67
C LYS A 28 6.26 -13.58 -7.45
N ASN A 29 7.38 -13.74 -6.75
CA ASN A 29 7.45 -14.52 -5.51
C ASN A 29 6.97 -13.76 -4.26
N GLU A 30 6.57 -12.48 -4.39
CA GLU A 30 6.02 -11.70 -3.29
C GLU A 30 4.51 -11.92 -3.11
N GLU A 31 3.82 -12.54 -4.05
CA GLU A 31 2.37 -12.72 -4.01
C GLU A 31 1.88 -13.36 -2.71
N ASP A 32 2.45 -14.51 -2.33
CA ASP A 32 2.05 -15.22 -1.12
C ASP A 32 2.37 -14.41 0.15
N TYR A 33 3.49 -13.70 0.13
CA TYR A 33 3.92 -12.82 1.21
C TYR A 33 2.95 -11.65 1.41
N LEU A 34 2.59 -10.95 0.34
CA LEU A 34 1.68 -9.81 0.39
C LEU A 34 0.28 -10.23 0.85
N LYS A 35 -0.25 -11.33 0.31
CA LYS A 35 -1.53 -11.90 0.73
C LYS A 35 -1.52 -12.29 2.21
N LYS A 36 -0.45 -12.95 2.68
CA LYS A 36 -0.33 -13.32 4.09
C LYS A 36 -0.26 -12.11 5.00
N GLY A 37 0.40 -11.05 4.58
CA GLY A 37 0.43 -9.78 5.31
C GLY A 37 -0.98 -9.18 5.46
N VAL A 38 -1.77 -9.13 4.39
CA VAL A 38 -3.17 -8.64 4.46
C VAL A 38 -4.02 -9.52 5.38
N GLU A 39 -3.89 -10.85 5.31
CA GLU A 39 -4.58 -11.77 6.23
C GLU A 39 -4.31 -11.38 7.70
N LEU A 40 -3.04 -11.21 8.06
CA LEU A 40 -2.63 -10.85 9.43
C LEU A 40 -3.16 -9.47 9.85
N LEU A 41 -3.13 -8.48 8.95
CA LEU A 41 -3.71 -7.17 9.21
C LEU A 41 -5.22 -7.25 9.47
N CYS A 42 -5.94 -7.99 8.63
CA CYS A 42 -7.38 -8.15 8.76
C CYS A 42 -7.77 -8.92 10.03
N ASP A 43 -7.00 -9.93 10.41
CA ASP A 43 -7.23 -10.68 11.65
C ASP A 43 -7.03 -9.81 12.89
N GLU A 44 -6.02 -8.95 12.91
CA GLU A 44 -5.70 -8.08 14.04
C GLU A 44 -6.64 -6.87 14.14
N ILE A 45 -6.86 -6.17 13.03
CA ILE A 45 -7.56 -4.87 12.99
C ILE A 45 -9.05 -5.05 12.75
N LYS A 46 -9.44 -6.02 11.90
CA LYS A 46 -10.81 -6.22 11.38
C LYS A 46 -11.35 -4.96 10.70
N PRO A 47 -10.60 -4.37 9.75
CA PRO A 47 -11.01 -3.14 9.12
C PRO A 47 -12.27 -3.35 8.28
N THR A 48 -13.13 -2.34 8.23
CA THR A 48 -14.28 -2.28 7.32
C THR A 48 -14.05 -1.31 6.17
N SER A 49 -13.06 -0.43 6.31
CA SER A 49 -12.64 0.54 5.32
C SER A 49 -11.12 0.58 5.18
N VAL A 50 -10.63 0.61 3.93
CA VAL A 50 -9.19 0.61 3.60
C VAL A 50 -8.88 1.67 2.56
N LEU A 51 -7.81 2.43 2.81
CA LEU A 51 -7.12 3.25 1.82
C LEU A 51 -5.81 2.56 1.45
N GLU A 52 -5.64 2.19 0.18
CA GLU A 52 -4.46 1.48 -0.32
C GLU A 52 -3.66 2.36 -1.29
N PHE A 53 -2.35 2.40 -1.13
CA PHE A 53 -1.45 3.11 -2.03
C PHE A 53 -0.69 2.14 -2.92
N GLY A 54 -0.93 2.28 -4.24
CA GLY A 54 -0.45 1.36 -5.25
C GLY A 54 -1.41 0.18 -5.48
N PHE A 55 -1.65 -0.15 -6.73
CA PHE A 55 -2.46 -1.32 -7.10
C PHE A 55 -1.58 -2.53 -7.43
N GLY A 56 -0.43 -2.30 -8.09
CA GLY A 56 0.46 -3.36 -8.53
C GLY A 56 -0.26 -4.38 -9.41
N LYS A 57 -0.39 -5.61 -8.93
CA LYS A 57 -1.16 -6.70 -9.57
C LYS A 57 -2.52 -6.93 -8.89
N GLY A 58 -2.90 -6.08 -7.93
CA GLY A 58 -4.12 -6.23 -7.17
C GLY A 58 -4.14 -7.43 -6.23
N TRP A 59 -2.97 -7.94 -5.82
CA TRP A 59 -2.90 -9.08 -4.91
C TRP A 59 -3.37 -8.69 -3.51
N THR A 60 -2.88 -7.57 -2.98
CA THR A 60 -3.31 -6.99 -1.70
C THR A 60 -4.76 -6.57 -1.76
N ALA A 61 -5.16 -5.84 -2.81
CA ALA A 61 -6.53 -5.42 -3.04
C ALA A 61 -7.52 -6.60 -3.09
N SER A 62 -7.16 -7.67 -3.82
CA SER A 62 -7.99 -8.89 -3.90
C SER A 62 -8.09 -9.61 -2.56
N GLU A 63 -7.03 -9.60 -1.77
CA GLU A 63 -7.03 -10.24 -0.46
C GLU A 63 -7.92 -9.47 0.51
N PHE A 64 -7.84 -8.13 0.56
CA PHE A 64 -8.75 -7.30 1.37
C PHE A 64 -10.23 -7.60 1.08
N GLN A 65 -10.61 -7.79 -0.19
CA GLN A 65 -12.00 -8.09 -0.55
C GLN A 65 -12.52 -9.41 0.02
N LYS A 66 -11.66 -10.37 0.36
CA LYS A 66 -12.08 -11.63 1.02
C LYS A 66 -12.48 -11.43 2.48
N TYR A 67 -12.04 -10.36 3.11
CA TYR A 67 -12.28 -10.06 4.53
C TYR A 67 -13.50 -9.15 4.77
N GLY A 68 -14.31 -8.91 3.73
CA GLY A 68 -15.57 -8.18 3.88
C GLY A 68 -15.39 -6.68 4.07
N ILE A 69 -14.38 -6.09 3.44
CA ILE A 69 -14.20 -4.64 3.38
C ILE A 69 -15.41 -4.03 2.68
N ASN A 70 -16.03 -3.04 3.32
CA ASN A 70 -17.22 -2.34 2.79
C ASN A 70 -16.84 -1.15 1.90
N ARG A 71 -15.77 -0.46 2.25
CA ARG A 71 -15.24 0.71 1.54
C ARG A 71 -13.75 0.52 1.24
N HIS A 72 -13.35 0.62 -0.03
CA HIS A 72 -11.96 0.48 -0.45
C HIS A 72 -11.59 1.58 -1.43
N VAL A 73 -10.62 2.41 -1.08
CA VAL A 73 -10.07 3.43 -1.98
C VAL A 73 -8.64 3.03 -2.34
N ILE A 74 -8.33 3.02 -3.63
CA ILE A 74 -6.99 2.67 -4.14
C ILE A 74 -6.44 3.86 -4.93
N LEU A 75 -5.23 4.29 -4.59
CA LEU A 75 -4.52 5.36 -5.28
C LEU A 75 -3.47 4.76 -6.21
N GLU A 76 -3.64 4.90 -7.51
CA GLU A 76 -2.71 4.36 -8.51
C GLU A 76 -2.36 5.42 -9.56
N PRO A 77 -1.17 6.01 -9.50
CA PRO A 77 -0.80 7.09 -10.42
C PRO A 77 -0.45 6.64 -11.84
N ASN A 78 0.00 5.40 -12.05
CA ASN A 78 0.33 4.91 -13.39
C ASN A 78 -0.93 4.63 -14.20
N LYS A 79 -1.01 5.15 -15.43
CA LYS A 79 -2.22 5.08 -16.27
C LYS A 79 -2.60 3.67 -16.68
N GLU A 80 -1.64 2.83 -17.05
CA GLU A 80 -1.93 1.45 -17.45
C GLU A 80 -2.38 0.63 -16.24
N ASN A 81 -1.68 0.80 -15.13
CA ASN A 81 -2.01 0.09 -13.90
C ASN A 81 -3.35 0.55 -13.30
N TYR A 82 -3.65 1.84 -13.42
CA TYR A 82 -4.97 2.39 -13.11
C TYR A 82 -6.08 1.73 -13.95
N GLN A 83 -5.87 1.54 -15.25
CA GLN A 83 -6.85 0.85 -16.09
C GLN A 83 -7.02 -0.62 -15.66
N MET A 84 -5.94 -1.31 -15.32
CA MET A 84 -6.00 -2.67 -14.77
C MET A 84 -6.80 -2.72 -13.47
N ALA A 85 -6.65 -1.72 -12.61
CA ALA A 85 -7.41 -1.60 -11.36
C ALA A 85 -8.91 -1.37 -11.61
N LEU A 86 -9.28 -0.56 -12.61
CA LEU A 86 -10.67 -0.37 -13.02
C LEU A 86 -11.30 -1.67 -13.55
N ASP A 87 -10.56 -2.43 -14.37
CA ASP A 87 -11.02 -3.72 -14.88
C ASP A 87 -11.19 -4.73 -13.72
N TRP A 88 -10.24 -4.79 -12.79
CA TRP A 88 -10.32 -5.59 -11.58
C TRP A 88 -11.54 -5.23 -10.71
N LYS A 89 -11.78 -3.94 -10.46
CA LYS A 89 -12.93 -3.42 -9.70
C LYS A 89 -14.25 -3.97 -10.23
N SER A 90 -14.37 -4.14 -11.55
CA SER A 90 -15.61 -4.60 -12.20
C SER A 90 -16.10 -5.98 -11.71
N SER A 91 -15.21 -6.76 -11.09
CA SER A 91 -15.50 -8.09 -10.54
C SER A 91 -16.11 -8.07 -9.13
N TYR A 92 -16.21 -6.90 -8.51
CA TYR A 92 -16.68 -6.72 -7.13
C TYR A 92 -17.91 -5.83 -7.06
N SER A 93 -18.77 -6.09 -6.08
CA SER A 93 -19.95 -5.25 -5.78
C SER A 93 -19.73 -4.32 -4.60
N THR A 94 -18.58 -4.38 -3.98
CA THR A 94 -18.18 -3.53 -2.86
C THR A 94 -18.02 -2.09 -3.31
N ASP A 95 -18.13 -1.13 -2.39
CA ASP A 95 -17.88 0.28 -2.67
C ASP A 95 -16.37 0.53 -2.80
N ILE A 96 -15.90 0.45 -4.05
CA ILE A 96 -14.49 0.61 -4.39
C ILE A 96 -14.31 1.86 -5.24
N ASP A 97 -13.38 2.73 -4.88
CA ASP A 97 -12.90 3.82 -5.75
C ASP A 97 -11.45 3.63 -6.12
N ILE A 98 -11.16 3.84 -7.39
CA ILE A 98 -9.80 3.89 -7.90
C ILE A 98 -9.52 5.32 -8.34
N LEU A 99 -8.48 5.93 -7.78
CA LEU A 99 -8.10 7.31 -8.08
C LEU A 99 -6.75 7.32 -8.80
N ASN A 100 -6.69 7.96 -9.97
CA ASN A 100 -5.45 8.06 -10.73
C ASN A 100 -4.61 9.26 -10.25
N ILE A 101 -4.13 9.17 -9.01
CA ILE A 101 -3.34 10.21 -8.33
C ILE A 101 -2.21 9.58 -7.51
N PHE A 102 -1.21 10.38 -7.17
CA PHE A 102 -0.23 10.02 -6.15
C PHE A 102 -0.82 10.14 -4.73
N SER A 103 -0.24 9.42 -3.77
CA SER A 103 -0.68 9.46 -2.38
C SER A 103 -0.63 10.85 -1.75
N TRP A 104 0.30 11.70 -2.15
CA TRP A 104 0.42 13.08 -1.67
C TRP A 104 -0.59 14.06 -2.29
N ASP A 105 -1.29 13.65 -3.36
CA ASP A 105 -2.36 14.45 -3.98
C ASP A 105 -3.74 14.10 -3.43
N TYR A 106 -3.84 13.09 -2.56
CA TYR A 106 -5.09 12.72 -1.91
C TYR A 106 -5.49 13.77 -0.89
N ASP A 107 -6.73 14.26 -0.96
CA ASP A 107 -7.20 15.41 -0.15
C ASP A 107 -7.57 15.06 1.30
N GLY A 108 -7.67 13.76 1.63
CA GLY A 108 -8.06 13.32 2.95
C GLY A 108 -9.55 13.54 3.27
N SER A 109 -10.41 13.55 2.24
CA SER A 109 -11.84 13.77 2.39
C SER A 109 -12.58 12.68 3.15
N GLU A 110 -11.99 11.50 3.28
CA GLU A 110 -12.52 10.34 4.01
C GLU A 110 -11.52 9.85 5.05
N THR A 111 -12.03 9.23 6.10
CA THR A 111 -11.25 8.50 7.11
C THR A 111 -11.41 6.99 6.92
N PHE A 112 -10.39 6.21 7.23
CA PHE A 112 -10.34 4.77 7.03
C PHE A 112 -9.89 4.05 8.29
N ASP A 113 -10.37 2.82 8.51
CA ASP A 113 -9.89 1.99 9.62
C ASP A 113 -8.41 1.62 9.44
N LEU A 114 -7.99 1.45 8.18
CA LEU A 114 -6.63 1.09 7.81
C LEU A 114 -6.15 1.85 6.58
N VAL A 115 -4.96 2.43 6.67
CA VAL A 115 -4.18 2.89 5.52
C VAL A 115 -3.07 1.88 5.24
N CYS A 116 -3.05 1.31 4.04
CA CYS A 116 -2.09 0.32 3.59
C CYS A 116 -1.15 0.93 2.53
N ASP A 117 0.13 1.04 2.86
CA ASP A 117 1.13 1.65 1.98
C ASP A 117 1.97 0.57 1.26
N ASP A 118 1.60 0.26 0.03
CA ASP A 118 2.33 -0.65 -0.88
C ASP A 118 2.91 0.12 -2.08
N ARG A 119 3.17 1.40 -1.91
CA ARG A 119 3.71 2.23 -2.99
C ARG A 119 5.21 2.03 -3.20
N GLN A 120 5.64 2.17 -4.44
CA GLN A 120 7.06 2.30 -4.76
C GLN A 120 7.60 3.65 -4.26
N GLN A 121 8.73 3.60 -3.55
CA GLN A 121 9.45 4.81 -3.13
C GLN A 121 10.40 5.26 -4.24
N PHE A 122 10.36 6.55 -4.60
CA PHE A 122 11.21 7.11 -5.65
C PHE A 122 12.43 7.85 -5.10
N THR A 123 12.20 8.78 -4.16
CA THR A 123 13.24 9.61 -3.55
C THR A 123 12.94 9.86 -2.07
N LEU A 124 13.93 10.34 -1.31
CA LEU A 124 13.71 10.78 0.07
C LEU A 124 12.74 11.97 0.14
N GLU A 125 12.80 12.89 -0.85
CA GLU A 125 11.90 14.03 -0.93
C GLU A 125 10.43 13.59 -1.15
N ASP A 126 10.20 12.59 -2.01
CA ASP A 126 8.87 12.02 -2.21
C ASP A 126 8.32 11.38 -0.92
N ASN A 127 9.18 10.77 -0.12
CA ASN A 127 8.82 10.25 1.19
C ASN A 127 8.43 11.34 2.18
N ASP A 128 9.20 12.43 2.26
CA ASP A 128 8.89 13.56 3.15
C ASP A 128 7.55 14.19 2.79
N ILE A 129 7.27 14.38 1.49
CA ILE A 129 5.99 14.89 0.99
C ILE A 129 4.87 13.91 1.37
N HIS A 130 5.07 12.61 1.15
CA HIS A 130 4.09 11.59 1.48
C HIS A 130 3.77 11.57 2.98
N TYR A 131 4.78 11.49 3.85
CA TYR A 131 4.54 11.48 5.30
C TYR A 131 3.88 12.77 5.79
N SER A 132 4.24 13.91 5.21
CA SER A 132 3.57 15.18 5.49
C SER A 132 2.10 15.15 5.09
N GLN A 133 1.73 14.45 4.03
CA GLN A 133 0.34 14.26 3.62
C GLN A 133 -0.37 13.27 4.54
N MET A 134 0.28 12.15 4.91
CA MET A 134 -0.29 11.19 5.86
C MET A 134 -0.65 11.84 7.19
N ALA A 135 0.17 12.78 7.67
CA ALA A 135 -0.13 13.54 8.87
C ALA A 135 -1.39 14.41 8.77
N LYS A 136 -1.87 14.70 7.57
CA LYS A 136 -3.11 15.47 7.37
C LYS A 136 -4.35 14.59 7.26
N ILE A 137 -4.20 13.37 6.76
CA ILE A 137 -5.32 12.47 6.47
C ILE A 137 -5.53 11.39 7.53
N LEU A 138 -4.50 11.09 8.35
CA LEU A 138 -4.60 10.13 9.45
C LEU A 138 -4.99 10.84 10.74
N GLU A 139 -6.06 10.38 11.35
CA GLU A 139 -6.47 10.79 12.69
C GLU A 139 -5.76 9.93 13.75
N ASP A 140 -5.65 10.46 14.98
CA ASP A 140 -5.07 9.71 16.08
C ASP A 140 -5.81 8.40 16.34
N GLY A 141 -5.08 7.32 16.36
CA GLY A 141 -5.61 5.99 16.62
C GLY A 141 -5.99 5.17 15.38
N GLN A 142 -5.93 5.76 14.19
CA GLN A 142 -6.06 5.01 12.94
C GLN A 142 -4.83 4.12 12.68
N TRP A 143 -5.03 3.05 11.93
CA TRP A 143 -3.97 2.12 11.62
C TRP A 143 -3.27 2.48 10.30
N TYR A 144 -1.96 2.42 10.32
CA TYR A 144 -1.09 2.56 9.16
C TYR A 144 -0.23 1.31 9.04
N ALA A 145 -0.25 0.67 7.89
CA ALA A 145 0.55 -0.51 7.59
C ALA A 145 1.42 -0.28 6.36
N GLY A 146 2.70 -0.61 6.47
CA GLY A 146 3.64 -0.58 5.35
C GLY A 146 4.32 -1.93 5.18
N TRP A 147 4.87 -2.17 4.00
CA TRP A 147 5.64 -3.38 3.70
C TRP A 147 7.13 -3.12 3.89
N ALA A 148 7.78 -3.90 4.73
CA ALA A 148 9.22 -3.83 4.92
C ALA A 148 9.88 -5.16 4.56
N ASN A 149 10.75 -5.13 3.57
CA ASN A 149 11.68 -6.23 3.30
C ASN A 149 12.78 -6.19 4.35
N LYS A 150 12.74 -7.09 5.34
CA LYS A 150 13.61 -7.18 6.51
C LYS A 150 13.44 -6.06 7.53
N ALA A 151 13.43 -6.46 8.80
CA ALA A 151 13.59 -5.56 9.92
C ALA A 151 14.78 -4.62 9.66
N ASN A 152 14.51 -3.39 9.27
CA ASN A 152 15.51 -2.35 9.23
C ASN A 152 15.89 -2.04 10.68
N ASP A 153 16.92 -2.68 11.17
CA ASP A 153 17.78 -2.31 12.31
C ASP A 153 17.10 -1.66 13.54
N GLY A 154 15.88 -2.06 13.90
CA GLY A 154 15.24 -1.64 15.15
C GLY A 154 14.77 -0.18 15.21
N LYS A 155 14.57 0.48 14.09
CA LYS A 155 14.16 1.89 14.01
C LYS A 155 12.67 2.15 13.81
N TYR A 156 11.84 1.13 13.81
CA TYR A 156 10.40 1.31 13.68
C TYR A 156 9.72 1.21 15.04
N ASP A 157 9.04 2.29 15.46
CA ASP A 157 8.24 2.35 16.69
C ASP A 157 6.87 1.64 16.57
N GLY A 158 6.67 0.83 15.52
CA GLY A 158 5.45 0.06 15.30
C GLY A 158 5.51 -1.35 15.87
N TYR A 159 4.36 -2.02 15.93
CA TYR A 159 4.30 -3.45 16.23
C TYR A 159 4.71 -4.23 14.97
N PRO A 160 5.91 -4.82 14.92
CA PRO A 160 6.25 -5.71 13.83
C PRO A 160 5.44 -6.99 13.96
N ILE A 161 4.67 -7.32 12.95
CA ILE A 161 4.06 -8.65 12.81
C ILE A 161 5.10 -9.52 12.11
N TYR A 162 5.70 -10.44 12.87
CA TYR A 162 6.65 -11.41 12.33
C TYR A 162 5.90 -12.64 11.86
N PHE A 163 6.20 -13.10 10.65
CA PHE A 163 5.71 -14.38 10.15
C PHE A 163 6.75 -15.06 9.28
N GLU A 164 6.63 -16.37 9.16
CA GLU A 164 7.49 -17.19 8.32
C GLU A 164 6.68 -17.79 7.18
N LEU A 165 7.21 -17.68 5.98
CA LEU A 165 6.62 -18.28 4.78
C LEU A 165 7.73 -18.95 3.96
N ASN A 166 7.58 -20.23 3.68
CA ASN A 166 8.56 -21.02 2.89
C ASN A 166 10.00 -20.95 3.44
N GLY A 167 10.16 -20.87 4.77
CA GLY A 167 11.47 -20.76 5.44
C GLY A 167 12.12 -19.39 5.37
N ILE A 168 11.38 -18.36 4.97
CA ILE A 168 11.82 -16.97 4.96
C ILE A 168 11.03 -16.20 6.02
N SER A 169 11.75 -15.47 6.87
CA SER A 169 11.11 -14.59 7.87
C SER A 169 10.80 -13.23 7.28
N TYR A 170 9.58 -12.78 7.47
CA TYR A 170 9.06 -11.50 7.01
C TYR A 170 8.62 -10.64 8.19
N VAL A 171 8.58 -9.34 7.97
CA VAL A 171 8.08 -8.35 8.94
C VAL A 171 7.08 -7.45 8.26
N GLN A 172 5.87 -7.42 8.79
CA GLN A 172 4.86 -6.43 8.47
C GLN A 172 4.91 -5.33 9.51
N THR A 173 5.05 -4.09 9.12
CA THR A 173 4.93 -2.97 10.05
C THR A 173 3.47 -2.55 10.18
N LEU A 174 2.97 -2.53 11.40
CA LEU A 174 1.64 -2.03 11.74
C LEU A 174 1.78 -0.99 12.84
N GLU A 175 1.24 0.19 12.62
CA GLU A 175 1.34 1.29 13.56
C GLU A 175 -0.01 1.95 13.79
N LYS A 176 -0.31 2.24 15.07
CA LYS A 176 -1.32 3.25 15.37
C LYS A 176 -0.72 4.62 15.14
N TRP A 177 -1.38 5.41 14.33
CA TRP A 177 -0.97 6.78 14.11
C TRP A 177 -1.11 7.59 15.41
N ASN A 178 -0.05 8.29 15.78
CA ASN A 178 -0.02 9.14 16.96
C ASN A 178 0.78 10.42 16.63
N GLN A 179 0.10 11.51 16.39
CA GLN A 179 0.65 12.75 15.83
C GLN A 179 1.86 13.36 16.55
N PRO A 180 2.01 13.36 17.87
CA PRO A 180 3.07 14.16 18.49
C PRO A 180 4.50 13.68 18.28
N ASN A 181 4.73 12.42 17.85
CA ASN A 181 6.04 11.80 17.99
C ASN A 181 6.80 11.53 16.70
N ARG A 182 6.29 11.91 15.51
CA ARG A 182 6.88 11.45 14.24
C ARG A 182 7.63 12.46 13.40
N TYR A 183 7.77 13.69 13.85
CA TYR A 183 8.53 14.72 13.13
C TYR A 183 9.85 15.09 13.79
N VAL A 184 10.45 14.19 14.55
CA VAL A 184 11.84 14.33 15.00
C VAL A 184 12.68 13.31 14.24
N LEU A 185 13.01 13.67 13.01
CA LEU A 185 14.18 13.13 12.31
C LEU A 185 15.33 14.08 12.46
#